data_f9371953f6f7a930e53cfeef1cc5e752
#
_entry.id   f9371953f6f7a930e53cfeef1cc5e752
#
_cell.length_a   1.000
_cell.length_b   1.000
_cell.length_c   1.000
_cell.angle_alpha   90.00
_cell.angle_beta   90.00
_cell.angle_gamma   90.00
#
_symmetry.space_group_name_H-M   'P 1'
#
loop_
_entity.id
_entity.type
_entity.pdbx_description
1 polymer ?
#
loop_
_entity_poly.entity_id
_entity_poly.type
_entity_poly.pdbx_seq_one_letter_code
_entity_poly.pdbx_strand_id
1 'polypeptide(L)'
;YYFLIKNNLLYVVVVKNENNDIIGSISCTSGSLITKVFRLDFIKILKIILTGILSKPTLWIKHTYFKLVTYFGVNSNANIVFLFVDKKYQNQNIGNKLLSFIIQKFETNITLDTNSNNKNAIEFYKKNNFEILRKNKKNVLMKYK
;
A
#
# COMPACT_ATOMS: atom_id res chain seq x y z
N TYR A 1 -1.20 1.26 12.86
CA TYR A 1 -2.24 0.49 12.13
C TYR A 1 -3.59 0.47 12.85
N TYR A 2 -3.67 0.28 14.18
CA TYR A 2 -4.93 0.23 14.94
C TYR A 2 -5.86 1.43 14.66
N PHE A 3 -5.33 2.65 14.68
CA PHE A 3 -6.09 3.87 14.37
C PHE A 3 -6.73 3.83 12.97
N LEU A 4 -6.00 3.35 11.97
CA LEU A 4 -6.48 3.29 10.60
C LEU A 4 -7.59 2.24 10.41
N ILE A 5 -7.49 1.10 11.10
CA ILE A 5 -8.51 0.05 11.09
C ILE A 5 -9.78 0.55 11.78
N LYS A 6 -9.65 1.14 12.97
CA LYS A 6 -10.78 1.66 13.76
C LYS A 6 -11.60 2.71 13.00
N ASN A 7 -10.96 3.50 12.14
CA ASN A 7 -11.62 4.53 11.33
C ASN A 7 -11.99 4.07 9.91
N ASN A 8 -11.98 2.76 9.63
CA ASN A 8 -12.27 2.19 8.32
C ASN A 8 -11.38 2.75 7.18
N LEU A 9 -10.16 3.18 7.50
CA LEU A 9 -9.20 3.69 6.55
C LEU A 9 -8.29 2.61 5.97
N LEU A 10 -8.20 1.49 6.67
CA LEU A 10 -7.39 0.34 6.31
C LEU A 10 -8.24 -0.93 6.37
N TYR A 11 -8.29 -1.64 5.25
CA TYR A 11 -8.81 -3.01 5.17
C TYR A 11 -7.65 -3.99 5.34
N VAL A 12 -7.86 -5.00 6.19
CA VAL A 12 -6.90 -6.07 6.40
C VAL A 12 -7.61 -7.40 6.21
N VAL A 13 -7.07 -8.23 5.33
CA VAL A 13 -7.52 -9.61 5.11
C VAL A 13 -6.38 -10.52 5.54
N VAL A 14 -6.71 -11.56 6.28
CA VAL A 14 -5.74 -12.57 6.75
C VAL A 14 -6.17 -13.96 6.30
N VAL A 15 -5.19 -14.81 6.03
CA VAL A 15 -5.39 -16.26 5.84
C VAL A 15 -4.76 -16.96 7.03
N LYS A 16 -5.51 -17.91 7.59
CA LYS A 16 -5.06 -18.73 8.71
C LYS A 16 -4.94 -20.19 8.28
N ASN A 17 -4.05 -20.93 8.93
CA ASN A 17 -3.98 -22.38 8.81
C ASN A 17 -4.97 -23.08 9.77
N GLU A 18 -4.98 -24.39 9.78
CA GLU A 18 -5.84 -25.23 10.65
C GLU A 18 -5.56 -24.99 12.15
N ASN A 19 -4.34 -24.61 12.50
CA ASN A 19 -3.93 -24.27 13.86
C ASN A 19 -4.30 -22.81 14.25
N ASN A 20 -5.03 -22.09 13.40
CA ASN A 20 -5.42 -20.69 13.59
C ASN A 20 -4.25 -19.67 13.50
N ASP A 21 -3.06 -20.08 13.03
CA ASP A 21 -1.91 -19.19 12.81
C ASP A 21 -2.11 -18.37 11.52
N ILE A 22 -1.71 -17.11 11.56
CA ILE A 22 -1.75 -16.24 10.37
C ILE A 22 -0.60 -16.60 9.44
N ILE A 23 -0.92 -17.16 8.28
CA ILE A 23 0.03 -17.59 7.25
C ILE A 23 0.15 -16.61 6.07
N GLY A 24 -0.73 -15.65 5.99
CA GLY A 24 -0.66 -14.59 4.98
C GLY A 24 -1.60 -13.44 5.29
N SER A 25 -1.30 -12.27 4.79
CA SER A 25 -2.11 -11.07 4.96
C SER A 25 -1.93 -10.10 3.81
N ILE A 26 -3.01 -9.38 3.49
CA ILE A 26 -2.99 -8.21 2.60
C ILE A 26 -3.69 -7.06 3.29
N SER A 27 -3.15 -5.87 3.15
CA SER A 27 -3.81 -4.66 3.61
C SER A 27 -3.90 -3.62 2.50
N CYS A 28 -5.02 -2.94 2.43
CA CYS A 28 -5.22 -1.84 1.51
C CYS A 28 -5.99 -0.68 2.15
N THR A 29 -5.74 0.51 1.64
CA THR A 29 -6.50 1.71 2.01
C THR A 29 -7.55 1.99 0.96
N SER A 30 -8.73 2.45 1.35
CA SER A 30 -9.77 2.91 0.43
C SER A 30 -9.49 4.37 0.04
N GLY A 31 -9.19 4.61 -1.24
CA GLY A 31 -8.91 5.93 -1.79
C GLY A 31 -7.63 6.57 -1.28
N SER A 32 -7.51 7.89 -1.44
CA SER A 32 -6.35 8.63 -0.94
C SER A 32 -6.35 8.69 0.59
N LEU A 33 -5.46 7.92 1.20
CA LEU A 33 -5.25 7.92 2.66
C LEU A 33 -4.97 9.34 3.18
N ILE A 34 -4.18 10.10 2.43
CA ILE A 34 -3.76 11.45 2.81
C ILE A 34 -4.98 12.35 3.02
N THR A 35 -5.91 12.40 2.07
CA THR A 35 -7.10 13.27 2.18
C THR A 35 -8.02 12.86 3.32
N LYS A 36 -8.18 11.56 3.57
CA LYS A 36 -9.03 11.04 4.65
C LYS A 36 -8.41 11.30 6.03
N VAL A 37 -7.12 11.07 6.17
CA VAL A 37 -6.39 11.31 7.45
C VAL A 37 -6.36 12.80 7.78
N PHE A 38 -6.14 13.68 6.79
CA PHE A 38 -6.25 15.15 7.00
C PHE A 38 -7.65 15.58 7.49
N ARG A 39 -8.70 14.94 7.01
CA ARG A 39 -10.07 15.25 7.44
C ARG A 39 -10.34 14.82 8.89
N LEU A 40 -9.70 13.76 9.38
CA LEU A 40 -9.97 13.20 10.71
C LEU A 40 -9.24 13.93 11.84
N ASP A 41 -8.01 14.38 11.61
CA ASP A 41 -7.22 15.03 12.68
C ASP A 41 -6.14 15.96 12.11
N PHE A 42 -6.57 17.05 11.51
CA PHE A 42 -5.70 18.04 10.87
C PHE A 42 -4.64 18.60 11.84
N ILE A 43 -5.01 18.86 13.09
CA ILE A 43 -4.11 19.48 14.09
C ILE A 43 -2.96 18.54 14.46
N LYS A 44 -3.24 17.25 14.69
CA LYS A 44 -2.16 16.26 14.97
C LYS A 44 -1.23 16.07 13.79
N ILE A 45 -1.78 16.02 12.59
CA ILE A 45 -0.97 15.88 11.37
C ILE A 45 -0.09 17.10 11.17
N LEU A 46 -0.63 18.31 11.37
CA LEU A 46 0.14 19.54 11.29
C LEU A 46 1.30 19.56 12.30
N LYS A 47 1.07 19.11 13.55
CA LYS A 47 2.13 18.95 14.54
C LYS A 47 3.22 17.99 14.09
N ILE A 48 2.85 16.80 13.57
CA ILE A 48 3.81 15.79 13.07
C ILE A 48 4.64 16.36 11.90
N ILE A 49 4.01 17.09 10.99
CA ILE A 49 4.69 17.73 9.86
C ILE A 49 5.67 18.79 10.35
N LEU A 50 5.23 19.68 11.24
CA LEU A 50 6.07 20.75 11.80
C LEU A 50 7.26 20.19 12.58
N THR A 51 7.05 19.22 13.48
CA THR A 51 8.15 18.59 14.21
C THR A 51 9.11 17.84 13.30
N GLY A 52 8.61 17.19 12.26
CA GLY A 52 9.45 16.51 11.25
C GLY A 52 10.30 17.47 10.44
N ILE A 53 9.73 18.60 9.99
CA ILE A 53 10.46 19.64 9.25
C ILE A 53 11.53 20.28 10.13
N LEU A 54 11.22 20.58 11.40
CA LEU A 54 12.17 21.18 12.31
C LEU A 54 13.32 20.24 12.68
N SER A 55 13.05 18.93 12.85
CA SER A 55 14.08 17.96 13.26
C SER A 55 14.99 17.51 12.14
N LYS A 56 14.49 17.29 10.93
CA LYS A 56 15.25 16.77 9.76
C LYS A 56 14.70 17.30 8.43
N PRO A 57 14.88 18.59 8.11
CA PRO A 57 14.21 19.24 6.98
C PRO A 57 14.56 18.59 5.63
N THR A 58 15.80 18.23 5.41
CA THR A 58 16.26 17.64 4.13
C THR A 58 15.62 16.28 3.85
N LEU A 59 15.44 15.43 4.86
CA LEU A 59 14.81 14.13 4.72
C LEU A 59 13.30 14.29 4.48
N TRP A 60 12.65 15.21 5.18
CA TRP A 60 11.23 15.49 5.01
C TRP A 60 10.89 16.05 3.64
N ILE A 61 11.63 17.04 3.16
CA ILE A 61 11.45 17.61 1.83
C ILE A 61 11.63 16.52 0.77
N LYS A 62 12.67 15.72 0.87
CA LYS A 62 12.96 14.65 -0.10
C LYS A 62 11.88 13.56 -0.12
N HIS A 63 11.39 13.16 1.04
CA HIS A 63 10.32 12.15 1.17
C HIS A 63 8.96 12.67 0.69
N THR A 64 8.62 13.89 1.04
CA THR A 64 7.34 14.52 0.67
C THR A 64 7.29 14.83 -0.80
N TYR A 65 8.34 15.42 -1.35
CA TYR A 65 8.47 15.68 -2.78
C TYR A 65 8.36 14.39 -3.59
N PHE A 66 9.05 13.33 -3.14
CA PHE A 66 9.01 12.04 -3.81
C PHE A 66 7.60 11.45 -3.85
N LYS A 67 6.88 11.44 -2.73
CA LYS A 67 5.49 10.95 -2.68
C LYS A 67 4.55 11.82 -3.51
N LEU A 68 4.68 13.13 -3.43
CA LEU A 68 3.89 14.07 -4.23
C LEU A 68 4.06 13.78 -5.74
N VAL A 69 5.28 13.69 -6.22
CA VAL A 69 5.56 13.43 -7.64
C VAL A 69 5.10 12.03 -8.06
N THR A 70 5.23 11.03 -7.17
CA THR A 70 4.85 9.64 -7.50
C THR A 70 3.33 9.48 -7.59
N TYR A 71 2.58 10.09 -6.68
CA TYR A 71 1.12 9.93 -6.60
C TYR A 71 0.33 11.08 -7.21
N PHE A 72 0.99 12.16 -7.63
CA PHE A 72 0.29 13.31 -8.22
C PHE A 72 -0.47 12.90 -9.49
N GLY A 73 -1.79 13.19 -9.51
CA GLY A 73 -2.67 12.87 -10.63
C GLY A 73 -3.07 11.39 -10.75
N VAL A 74 -2.71 10.53 -9.79
CA VAL A 74 -3.14 9.14 -9.78
C VAL A 74 -4.42 8.99 -8.97
N ASN A 75 -5.54 8.80 -9.66
CA ASN A 75 -6.80 8.40 -9.00
C ASN A 75 -6.72 6.92 -8.64
N SER A 76 -7.01 6.61 -7.38
CA SER A 76 -6.96 5.26 -6.84
C SER A 76 -8.17 5.01 -5.94
N ASN A 77 -8.93 3.94 -6.23
CA ASN A 77 -10.02 3.47 -5.37
C ASN A 77 -9.47 2.72 -4.16
N ALA A 78 -8.34 2.03 -4.34
CA ALA A 78 -7.63 1.35 -3.28
C ALA A 78 -6.12 1.40 -3.52
N ASN A 79 -5.36 1.50 -2.42
CA ASN A 79 -3.90 1.36 -2.46
C ASN A 79 -3.47 0.20 -1.58
N ILE A 80 -2.82 -0.80 -2.17
CA ILE A 80 -2.27 -1.94 -1.44
C ILE A 80 -1.05 -1.46 -0.68
N VAL A 81 -1.11 -1.54 0.66
CA VAL A 81 -0.04 -1.08 1.56
C VAL A 81 1.00 -2.17 1.77
N PHE A 82 0.56 -3.39 1.98
CA PHE A 82 1.44 -4.57 2.01
C PHE A 82 0.68 -5.84 1.63
N LEU A 83 1.42 -6.81 1.13
CA LEU A 83 1.01 -8.20 0.94
C LEU A 83 2.15 -9.09 1.43
N PHE A 84 1.82 -10.04 2.28
CA PHE A 84 2.80 -10.98 2.78
C PHE A 84 2.21 -12.39 2.83
N VAL A 85 3.05 -13.39 2.59
CA VAL A 85 2.76 -14.82 2.79
C VAL A 85 3.97 -15.44 3.49
N ASP A 86 3.73 -16.17 4.57
CA ASP A 86 4.78 -16.88 5.30
C ASP A 86 5.57 -17.77 4.34
N LYS A 87 6.90 -17.77 4.49
CA LYS A 87 7.84 -18.46 3.59
C LYS A 87 7.50 -19.94 3.39
N LYS A 88 7.02 -20.61 4.45
CA LYS A 88 6.62 -22.03 4.41
C LYS A 88 5.41 -22.30 3.53
N TYR A 89 4.56 -21.27 3.33
CA TYR A 89 3.31 -21.36 2.60
C TYR A 89 3.33 -20.60 1.26
N GLN A 90 4.51 -20.11 0.85
CA GLN A 90 4.68 -19.52 -0.47
C GLN A 90 4.51 -20.58 -1.58
N ASN A 91 4.23 -20.12 -2.80
CA ASN A 91 3.94 -20.96 -3.98
C ASN A 91 2.69 -21.86 -3.86
N GLN A 92 1.85 -21.69 -2.83
CA GLN A 92 0.57 -22.36 -2.64
C GLN A 92 -0.63 -21.50 -3.06
N ASN A 93 -0.41 -20.56 -3.95
CA ASN A 93 -1.45 -19.66 -4.49
C ASN A 93 -2.12 -18.71 -3.46
N ILE A 94 -1.61 -18.65 -2.22
CA ILE A 94 -2.20 -17.81 -1.16
C ILE A 94 -2.12 -16.33 -1.51
N GLY A 95 -1.00 -15.87 -2.06
CA GLY A 95 -0.83 -14.47 -2.49
C GLY A 95 -1.84 -14.06 -3.55
N ASN A 96 -2.11 -14.94 -4.53
CA ASN A 96 -3.12 -14.69 -5.56
C ASN A 96 -4.54 -14.63 -4.97
N LYS A 97 -4.89 -15.54 -4.06
CA LYS A 97 -6.20 -15.53 -3.37
C LYS A 97 -6.41 -14.23 -2.59
N LEU A 98 -5.40 -13.79 -1.84
CA LEU A 98 -5.45 -12.52 -1.10
C LEU A 98 -5.63 -11.31 -2.05
N LEU A 99 -4.87 -11.30 -3.14
CA LEU A 99 -4.94 -10.22 -4.12
C LEU A 99 -6.29 -10.20 -4.86
N SER A 100 -6.80 -11.38 -5.26
CA SER A 100 -8.11 -11.52 -5.92
C SER A 100 -9.24 -10.99 -5.05
N PHE A 101 -9.18 -11.21 -3.72
CA PHE A 101 -10.17 -10.66 -2.80
C PHE A 101 -10.21 -9.13 -2.84
N ILE A 102 -9.05 -8.48 -2.89
CA ILE A 102 -8.97 -7.00 -3.00
C ILE A 102 -9.46 -6.53 -4.36
N ILE A 103 -9.10 -7.25 -5.44
CA ILE A 103 -9.55 -6.91 -6.80
C ILE A 103 -11.08 -7.00 -6.89
N GLN A 104 -11.71 -8.07 -6.39
CA GLN A 104 -13.16 -8.21 -6.38
C GLN A 104 -13.87 -7.13 -5.55
N LYS A 105 -13.25 -6.70 -4.44
CA LYS A 105 -13.82 -5.68 -3.56
C LYS A 105 -13.79 -4.27 -4.15
N PHE A 106 -12.74 -3.91 -4.87
CA PHE A 106 -12.50 -2.54 -5.34
C PHE A 106 -12.59 -2.39 -6.86
N GLU A 107 -12.69 -3.51 -7.58
CA GLU A 107 -12.88 -3.68 -9.03
C GLU A 107 -11.83 -2.98 -9.88
N THR A 108 -11.69 -1.67 -9.80
CA THR A 108 -10.80 -0.88 -10.66
C THR A 108 -9.94 0.11 -9.87
N ASN A 109 -8.96 0.70 -10.55
CA ASN A 109 -8.11 1.76 -9.99
C ASN A 109 -7.37 1.35 -8.69
N ILE A 110 -6.94 0.09 -8.60
CA ILE A 110 -6.11 -0.38 -7.49
C ILE A 110 -4.66 -0.07 -7.80
N THR A 111 -3.97 0.54 -6.84
CA THR A 111 -2.55 0.89 -6.96
C THR A 111 -1.73 0.25 -5.86
N LEU A 112 -0.44 0.16 -6.08
CA LEU A 112 0.56 -0.23 -5.08
C LEU A 112 1.91 0.39 -5.42
N ASP A 113 2.77 0.51 -4.44
CA ASP A 113 4.19 0.80 -4.68
C ASP A 113 5.07 -0.30 -4.06
N THR A 114 6.14 -0.62 -4.76
CA THR A 114 7.13 -1.59 -4.30
C THR A 114 8.54 -1.11 -4.60
N ASN A 115 9.53 -1.67 -3.91
CA ASN A 115 10.93 -1.34 -4.17
C ASN A 115 11.33 -1.79 -5.59
N SER A 116 12.06 -0.94 -6.32
CA SER A 116 12.52 -1.22 -7.68
C SER A 116 13.44 -2.43 -7.79
N ASN A 117 14.09 -2.81 -6.70
CA ASN A 117 14.93 -4.00 -6.62
C ASN A 117 14.15 -5.29 -6.26
N ASN A 118 12.88 -5.17 -5.84
CA ASN A 118 12.04 -6.33 -5.53
C ASN A 118 11.44 -6.92 -6.82
N LYS A 119 12.29 -7.58 -7.61
CA LYS A 119 11.91 -8.17 -8.89
C LYS A 119 10.77 -9.18 -8.74
N ASN A 120 10.83 -10.02 -7.69
CA ASN A 120 9.81 -11.04 -7.44
C ASN A 120 8.42 -10.43 -7.21
N ALA A 121 8.32 -9.36 -6.42
CA ALA A 121 7.05 -8.66 -6.23
C ALA A 121 6.55 -8.01 -7.53
N ILE A 122 7.43 -7.36 -8.29
CA ILE A 122 7.07 -6.74 -9.56
C ILE A 122 6.53 -7.78 -10.54
N GLU A 123 7.18 -8.92 -10.67
CA GLU A 123 6.72 -10.01 -11.54
C GLU A 123 5.41 -10.63 -11.06
N PHE A 124 5.26 -10.83 -9.75
CA PHE A 124 4.01 -11.30 -9.16
C PHE A 124 2.84 -10.39 -9.52
N TYR A 125 2.99 -9.08 -9.35
CA TYR A 125 1.93 -8.14 -9.68
C TYR A 125 1.68 -8.05 -11.19
N LYS A 126 2.70 -8.12 -12.03
CA LYS A 126 2.53 -8.18 -13.50
C LYS A 126 1.72 -9.39 -13.92
N LYS A 127 2.00 -10.58 -13.36
CA LYS A 127 1.22 -11.81 -13.61
C LYS A 127 -0.24 -11.69 -13.18
N ASN A 128 -0.54 -10.76 -12.28
CA ASN A 128 -1.89 -10.46 -11.80
C ASN A 128 -2.47 -9.18 -12.43
N ASN A 129 -2.12 -8.87 -13.67
CA ASN A 129 -2.66 -7.75 -14.47
C ASN A 129 -2.36 -6.35 -13.93
N PHE A 130 -1.27 -6.18 -13.16
CA PHE A 130 -0.78 -4.86 -12.82
C PHE A 130 0.26 -4.39 -13.84
N GLU A 131 0.16 -3.14 -14.23
CA GLU A 131 1.15 -2.48 -15.09
C GLU A 131 1.93 -1.42 -14.32
N ILE A 132 3.15 -1.13 -14.80
CA ILE A 132 3.99 -0.08 -14.23
C ILE A 132 3.50 1.26 -14.74
N LEU A 133 3.02 2.12 -13.82
CA LEU A 133 2.67 3.50 -14.13
C LEU A 133 3.89 4.41 -14.08
N ARG A 134 4.72 4.27 -13.05
CA ARG A 134 5.91 5.11 -12.82
C ARG A 134 7.00 4.28 -12.18
N LYS A 135 8.23 4.53 -12.59
CA LYS A 135 9.42 3.88 -12.03
C LYS A 135 10.51 4.90 -11.80
N ASN A 136 11.20 4.78 -10.68
CA ASN A 136 12.43 5.51 -10.39
C ASN A 136 13.48 4.58 -9.77
N LYS A 137 14.63 5.13 -9.36
CA LYS A 137 15.75 4.34 -8.80
C LYS A 137 15.38 3.53 -7.56
N LYS A 138 14.35 3.93 -6.80
CA LYS A 138 13.99 3.30 -5.52
C LYS A 138 12.68 2.54 -5.56
N ASN A 139 11.67 3.06 -6.25
CA ASN A 139 10.31 2.54 -6.21
C ASN A 139 9.68 2.41 -7.59
N VAL A 140 8.74 1.50 -7.67
CA VAL A 140 7.87 1.25 -8.82
C VAL A 140 6.43 1.39 -8.35
N LEU A 141 5.69 2.35 -8.93
CA LEU A 141 4.25 2.48 -8.76
C LEU A 141 3.57 1.63 -9.84
N MET A 142 2.67 0.76 -9.41
CA MET A 142 1.92 -0.13 -10.30
C MET A 142 0.41 0.11 -10.12
N LYS A 143 -0.35 -0.15 -11.19
CA LYS A 143 -1.80 -0.03 -11.22
C LYS A 143 -2.41 -1.29 -11.85
N TYR A 144 -3.52 -1.77 -11.30
CA TYR A 144 -4.35 -2.81 -11.87
C TYR A 144 -5.07 -2.28 -13.13
N LYS A 145 -5.06 -3.10 -14.21
CA LYS A 145 -5.72 -2.79 -15.50
C LYS A 145 -7.23 -2.87 -15.41
#